data_6acb7090f93e6a4c2060f397fae0e651
#
_entry.id   6acb7090f93e6a4c2060f397fae0e651
#
_cell.length_a   1.000
_cell.length_b   1.000
_cell.length_c   1.000
_cell.angle_alpha   90.00
_cell.angle_beta   90.00
_cell.angle_gamma   90.00
#
_symmetry.space_group_name_H-M   'P 1'
#
loop_
_entity.id
_entity.type
_entity.pdbx_description
1 polymer ?
#
loop_
_entity_poly.entity_id
_entity_poly.type
_entity_poly.pdbx_seq_one_letter_code
_entity_poly.pdbx_strand_id
1 'polypeptide(L)'
;METMTNLHISQHALEQWLYQMVNSKIEVFAPVHDGEKTDFRLLAFGDKVADDYVQTTQSAKRFAFPKAEKLFSYRKEGKDVTLQERDLNDFPEIVLWKVRPCDAAGFAPLTGIFNWDYKDNIYNARRDKITLVSFSCTRCDEYCFCTSVHGGPGNTEGSDIQVTELPDRSALVEILTPKGKLLIERFVQETTPADGIDKETYLASVPVRFKLELLREKLEGAFDSPIWKQQSERCLGCGACAFVCPTCACFDIQEDARGSSGSRIRCWDSCGFCTSRFQTRKF
;
A
#
# COMPACT_ATOMS: atom_id res chain seq x y z
N MET A 1 14.53 3.30 22.53
CA MET A 1 13.99 2.10 21.86
C MET A 1 12.81 1.66 22.72
N GLU A 2 11.57 1.98 22.31
CA GLU A 2 10.40 1.39 22.94
C GLU A 2 10.43 -0.11 22.63
N THR A 3 10.29 -0.91 23.67
CA THR A 3 10.23 -2.38 23.57
C THR A 3 9.03 -2.74 22.71
N MET A 4 9.30 -3.40 21.57
CA MET A 4 8.24 -4.06 20.76
C MET A 4 7.45 -4.96 21.73
N THR A 5 6.15 -4.76 21.78
CA THR A 5 5.28 -5.58 22.63
C THR A 5 4.66 -6.66 21.77
N ASN A 6 5.02 -7.90 22.04
CA ASN A 6 4.44 -9.06 21.38
C ASN A 6 3.30 -9.60 22.23
N LEU A 7 2.12 -9.71 21.63
CA LEU A 7 0.92 -10.21 22.27
C LEU A 7 0.44 -11.49 21.56
N HIS A 8 -0.15 -12.37 22.35
CA HIS A 8 -0.88 -13.51 21.82
C HIS A 8 -2.37 -13.25 22.04
N ILE A 9 -3.18 -13.47 20.99
CA ILE A 9 -4.63 -13.33 21.03
C ILE A 9 -5.30 -14.59 20.49
N SER A 10 -6.43 -14.96 21.08
CA SER A 10 -7.24 -16.08 20.60
C SER A 10 -7.89 -15.78 19.25
N GLN A 11 -8.33 -16.82 18.52
CA GLN A 11 -9.12 -16.66 17.31
C GLN A 11 -10.33 -15.74 17.55
N HIS A 12 -11.06 -15.98 18.64
CA HIS A 12 -12.23 -15.18 18.99
C HIS A 12 -11.87 -13.70 19.20
N ALA A 13 -10.78 -13.40 19.89
CA ALA A 13 -10.33 -12.02 20.10
C ALA A 13 -9.93 -11.34 18.79
N LEU A 14 -9.30 -12.06 17.83
CA LEU A 14 -8.96 -11.56 16.51
C LEU A 14 -10.22 -11.23 15.70
N GLU A 15 -11.22 -12.11 15.72
CA GLU A 15 -12.50 -11.88 15.03
C GLU A 15 -13.28 -10.71 15.67
N GLN A 16 -13.28 -10.61 17.00
CA GLN A 16 -13.93 -9.52 17.73
C GLN A 16 -13.24 -8.17 17.46
N TRP A 17 -11.90 -8.16 17.37
CA TRP A 17 -11.16 -6.96 17.01
C TRP A 17 -11.60 -6.41 15.65
N LEU A 18 -11.63 -7.26 14.61
CA LEU A 18 -12.10 -6.86 13.28
C LEU A 18 -13.56 -6.39 13.32
N TYR A 19 -14.42 -7.15 13.99
CA TYR A 19 -15.84 -6.83 14.14
C TYR A 19 -16.06 -5.46 14.80
N GLN A 20 -15.36 -5.16 15.88
CA GLN A 20 -15.48 -3.87 16.57
C GLN A 20 -15.00 -2.69 15.72
N MET A 21 -13.91 -2.89 14.96
CA MET A 21 -13.43 -1.85 14.03
C MET A 21 -14.47 -1.56 12.93
N VAL A 22 -15.02 -2.60 12.30
CA VAL A 22 -16.03 -2.46 11.22
C VAL A 22 -17.30 -1.77 11.72
N ASN A 23 -17.68 -1.96 12.98
CA ASN A 23 -18.84 -1.30 13.59
C ASN A 23 -18.52 0.08 14.20
N SER A 24 -17.31 0.56 14.03
CA SER A 24 -16.88 1.89 14.49
C SER A 24 -17.02 2.95 13.38
N LYS A 25 -16.43 4.12 13.62
CA LYS A 25 -16.34 5.19 12.60
C LYS A 25 -15.11 5.07 11.68
N ILE A 26 -14.28 4.02 11.87
CA ILE A 26 -13.08 3.78 11.07
C ILE A 26 -13.50 3.06 9.79
N GLU A 27 -12.95 3.49 8.67
CA GLU A 27 -13.08 2.75 7.41
C GLU A 27 -12.09 1.58 7.39
N VAL A 28 -12.59 0.35 7.47
CA VAL A 28 -11.76 -0.87 7.44
C VAL A 28 -11.80 -1.47 6.04
N PHE A 29 -10.64 -1.52 5.40
CA PHE A 29 -10.49 -2.19 4.11
C PHE A 29 -9.71 -3.48 4.28
N ALA A 30 -10.22 -4.56 3.70
CA ALA A 30 -9.56 -5.87 3.71
C ALA A 30 -9.68 -6.56 2.34
N PRO A 31 -8.83 -7.56 2.06
CA PRO A 31 -8.97 -8.38 0.87
C PRO A 31 -10.26 -9.18 0.91
N VAL A 32 -11.05 -9.08 -0.16
CA VAL A 32 -12.32 -9.81 -0.34
C VAL A 32 -12.31 -10.44 -1.73
N HIS A 33 -12.80 -11.66 -1.84
CA HIS A 33 -12.97 -12.32 -3.13
C HIS A 33 -14.12 -11.72 -3.92
N ASP A 34 -13.88 -11.53 -5.22
CA ASP A 34 -14.88 -11.16 -6.22
C ASP A 34 -14.68 -12.03 -7.46
N GLY A 35 -15.31 -13.18 -7.47
CA GLY A 35 -15.04 -14.24 -8.43
C GLY A 35 -13.59 -14.73 -8.30
N GLU A 36 -12.83 -14.66 -9.38
CA GLU A 36 -11.41 -15.08 -9.42
C GLU A 36 -10.44 -14.01 -8.88
N LYS A 37 -10.93 -12.81 -8.56
CA LYS A 37 -10.09 -11.69 -8.12
C LYS A 37 -10.19 -11.49 -6.62
N THR A 38 -9.11 -11.02 -6.05
CA THR A 38 -9.06 -10.59 -4.65
C THR A 38 -8.58 -9.15 -4.61
N ASP A 39 -9.37 -8.28 -3.98
CA ASP A 39 -9.02 -6.87 -3.84
C ASP A 39 -9.46 -6.33 -2.48
N PHE A 40 -8.80 -5.25 -2.04
CA PHE A 40 -9.22 -4.51 -0.87
C PHE A 40 -10.59 -3.84 -1.11
N ARG A 41 -11.55 -4.15 -0.25
CA ARG A 41 -12.87 -3.52 -0.21
C ARG A 41 -13.16 -2.98 1.18
N LEU A 42 -13.96 -1.92 1.25
CA LEU A 42 -14.54 -1.44 2.50
C LEU A 42 -15.42 -2.56 3.06
N LEU A 43 -15.09 -3.01 4.27
CA LEU A 43 -15.87 -4.07 4.93
C LEU A 43 -17.18 -3.53 5.47
N ALA A 44 -18.25 -4.27 5.21
CA ALA A 44 -19.53 -4.15 5.87
C ALA A 44 -19.77 -5.34 6.81
N PHE A 45 -20.76 -5.22 7.65
CA PHE A 45 -21.17 -6.31 8.54
C PHE A 45 -21.51 -7.58 7.74
N GLY A 46 -20.87 -8.68 8.08
CA GLY A 46 -21.07 -9.98 7.43
C GLY A 46 -20.17 -10.27 6.24
N ASP A 47 -19.34 -9.33 5.81
CA ASP A 47 -18.34 -9.58 4.77
C ASP A 47 -17.30 -10.59 5.24
N LYS A 48 -16.85 -11.44 4.31
CA LYS A 48 -15.79 -12.42 4.57
C LYS A 48 -14.47 -11.91 4.02
N VAL A 49 -13.47 -11.78 4.90
CA VAL A 49 -12.10 -11.50 4.51
C VAL A 49 -11.49 -12.73 3.84
N ALA A 50 -10.76 -12.53 2.75
CA ALA A 50 -10.07 -13.61 2.07
C ALA A 50 -8.90 -14.12 2.92
N ASP A 51 -8.86 -15.43 3.17
CA ASP A 51 -7.80 -16.09 3.94
C ASP A 51 -6.75 -16.75 3.06
N ASP A 52 -7.12 -17.09 1.84
CA ASP A 52 -6.34 -17.91 0.92
C ASP A 52 -5.67 -17.15 -0.23
N TYR A 53 -5.64 -15.83 -0.20
CA TYR A 53 -4.99 -15.04 -1.22
C TYR A 53 -3.46 -14.93 -1.00
N VAL A 54 -2.69 -14.79 -2.07
CA VAL A 54 -1.26 -14.46 -2.03
C VAL A 54 -1.05 -12.99 -2.37
N GLN A 55 -1.71 -12.50 -3.42
CA GLN A 55 -1.63 -11.11 -3.87
C GLN A 55 -3.01 -10.57 -4.21
N THR A 56 -3.19 -9.26 -4.06
CA THR A 56 -4.39 -8.56 -4.55
C THR A 56 -4.20 -8.12 -5.99
N THR A 57 -5.29 -8.01 -6.74
CA THR A 57 -5.26 -7.55 -8.14
C THR A 57 -4.78 -6.10 -8.26
N GLN A 58 -5.01 -5.30 -7.23
CA GLN A 58 -4.58 -3.89 -7.18
C GLN A 58 -3.73 -3.64 -5.94
N SER A 59 -2.70 -2.81 -6.11
CA SER A 59 -1.82 -2.43 -5.01
C SER A 59 -2.55 -1.62 -3.93
N ALA A 60 -2.19 -1.87 -2.68
CA ALA A 60 -2.64 -1.11 -1.51
C ALA A 60 -2.19 0.38 -1.54
N LYS A 61 -1.20 0.75 -2.37
CA LYS A 61 -0.75 2.14 -2.51
C LYS A 61 -1.88 3.12 -2.83
N ARG A 62 -2.95 2.66 -3.48
CA ARG A 62 -4.10 3.49 -3.87
C ARG A 62 -4.78 4.21 -2.71
N PHE A 63 -4.61 3.73 -1.50
CA PHE A 63 -5.18 4.35 -0.30
C PHE A 63 -4.43 5.60 0.13
N ALA A 64 -3.10 5.65 -0.04
CA ALA A 64 -2.30 6.85 0.21
C ALA A 64 -2.11 7.69 -1.06
N PHE A 65 -2.03 7.04 -2.21
CA PHE A 65 -1.85 7.64 -3.52
C PHE A 65 -2.94 7.14 -4.47
N PRO A 66 -4.11 7.82 -4.55
CA PRO A 66 -5.24 7.40 -5.39
C PRO A 66 -4.95 7.54 -6.89
N LYS A 67 -5.66 6.73 -7.71
CA LYS A 67 -5.53 6.72 -9.17
C LYS A 67 -5.79 8.08 -9.82
N ALA A 68 -6.72 8.83 -9.27
CA ALA A 68 -7.02 10.20 -9.65
C ALA A 68 -7.35 11.01 -8.40
N GLU A 69 -6.77 12.19 -8.28
CA GLU A 69 -6.89 13.04 -7.11
C GLU A 69 -6.97 14.50 -7.51
N LYS A 70 -8.02 15.18 -7.05
CA LYS A 70 -8.12 16.62 -7.18
C LYS A 70 -7.17 17.28 -6.19
N LEU A 71 -6.24 18.09 -6.69
CA LEU A 71 -5.30 18.85 -5.88
C LEU A 71 -5.94 20.14 -5.37
N PHE A 72 -6.55 20.91 -6.28
CA PHE A 72 -7.30 22.12 -5.98
C PHE A 72 -8.30 22.44 -7.09
N SER A 73 -9.27 23.30 -6.79
CA SER A 73 -10.15 23.91 -7.78
C SER A 73 -9.84 25.39 -7.91
N TYR A 74 -10.22 25.99 -9.02
CA TYR A 74 -10.09 27.42 -9.23
C TYR A 74 -11.31 28.00 -9.95
N ARG A 75 -11.56 29.30 -9.73
CA ARG A 75 -12.55 30.10 -10.44
C ARG A 75 -11.93 31.41 -10.90
N LYS A 76 -12.16 31.76 -12.16
CA LYS A 76 -11.73 33.03 -12.76
C LYS A 76 -12.91 33.97 -12.85
N GLU A 77 -12.72 35.20 -12.37
CA GLU A 77 -13.68 36.30 -12.50
C GLU A 77 -12.93 37.51 -13.10
N GLY A 78 -13.04 37.67 -14.42
CA GLY A 78 -12.24 38.64 -15.16
C GLY A 78 -10.74 38.31 -15.08
N LYS A 79 -9.95 39.16 -14.40
CA LYS A 79 -8.49 38.97 -14.19
C LYS A 79 -8.17 38.25 -12.87
N ASP A 80 -9.14 38.11 -11.98
CA ASP A 80 -8.95 37.51 -10.65
C ASP A 80 -9.13 36.03 -10.72
N VAL A 81 -8.32 35.30 -9.91
CA VAL A 81 -8.37 33.85 -9.78
C VAL A 81 -8.47 33.51 -8.30
N THR A 82 -9.58 32.86 -7.94
CA THR A 82 -9.77 32.32 -6.60
C THR A 82 -9.41 30.85 -6.59
N LEU A 83 -8.54 30.43 -5.67
CA LEU A 83 -8.18 29.03 -5.44
C LEU A 83 -8.99 28.47 -4.30
N GLN A 84 -9.46 27.23 -4.45
CA GLN A 84 -10.08 26.45 -3.41
C GLN A 84 -9.26 25.17 -3.21
N GLU A 85 -8.51 25.14 -2.13
CA GLU A 85 -7.73 23.98 -1.72
C GLU A 85 -8.61 22.98 -0.94
N ARG A 86 -8.13 21.74 -0.86
CA ARG A 86 -8.79 20.71 -0.05
C ARG A 86 -8.47 20.92 1.43
N ASP A 87 -9.44 20.71 2.31
CA ASP A 87 -9.16 20.58 3.73
C ASP A 87 -8.45 19.24 4.00
N LEU A 88 -7.23 19.34 4.51
CA LEU A 88 -6.39 18.16 4.80
C LEU A 88 -6.86 17.38 6.04
N ASN A 89 -7.74 17.96 6.85
CA ASN A 89 -8.33 17.30 8.01
C ASN A 89 -9.48 16.36 7.65
N ASP A 90 -10.07 16.51 6.46
CA ASP A 90 -11.24 15.74 6.00
C ASP A 90 -10.93 14.31 5.58
N PHE A 91 -9.67 13.85 5.68
CA PHE A 91 -9.37 12.47 5.38
C PHE A 91 -9.91 11.53 6.46
N PRO A 92 -10.64 10.47 6.08
CA PRO A 92 -11.14 9.48 7.03
C PRO A 92 -9.98 8.71 7.68
N GLU A 93 -10.21 8.23 8.88
CA GLU A 93 -9.35 7.25 9.53
C GLU A 93 -9.57 5.89 8.87
N ILE A 94 -8.49 5.31 8.32
CA ILE A 94 -8.53 4.06 7.55
C ILE A 94 -7.66 3.01 8.24
N VAL A 95 -8.17 1.80 8.36
CA VAL A 95 -7.38 0.61 8.68
C VAL A 95 -7.31 -0.27 7.43
N LEU A 96 -6.09 -0.55 6.96
CA LEU A 96 -5.85 -1.57 5.96
C LEU A 96 -5.55 -2.88 6.68
N TRP A 97 -6.53 -3.76 6.69
CA TRP A 97 -6.48 -5.04 7.38
C TRP A 97 -5.97 -6.14 6.46
N LYS A 98 -5.10 -6.98 6.97
CA LYS A 98 -4.54 -8.15 6.27
C LYS A 98 -3.72 -7.77 5.03
N VAL A 99 -2.93 -6.68 5.12
CA VAL A 99 -1.97 -6.27 4.07
C VAL A 99 -0.82 -7.27 4.02
N ARG A 100 -0.28 -7.55 2.84
CA ARG A 100 0.94 -8.37 2.75
C ARG A 100 2.18 -7.56 3.16
N PRO A 101 3.19 -8.19 3.80
CA PRO A 101 4.41 -7.51 4.21
C PRO A 101 5.12 -6.74 3.10
N CYS A 102 5.15 -7.28 1.87
CA CYS A 102 5.73 -6.60 0.72
C CYS A 102 4.95 -5.36 0.28
N ASP A 103 3.62 -5.37 0.40
CA ASP A 103 2.79 -4.19 0.13
C ASP A 103 2.97 -3.12 1.22
N ALA A 104 3.04 -3.53 2.49
CA ALA A 104 3.31 -2.62 3.60
C ALA A 104 4.67 -1.94 3.46
N ALA A 105 5.72 -2.71 3.15
CA ALA A 105 7.07 -2.18 2.89
C ALA A 105 7.10 -1.19 1.71
N GLY A 106 6.22 -1.37 0.72
CA GLY A 106 6.10 -0.46 -0.44
C GLY A 106 5.69 0.97 -0.09
N PHE A 107 5.10 1.23 1.08
CA PHE A 107 4.75 2.59 1.51
C PHE A 107 5.98 3.44 1.89
N ALA A 108 7.09 2.82 2.33
CA ALA A 108 8.29 3.55 2.69
C ALA A 108 8.92 4.28 1.48
N PRO A 109 9.23 3.61 0.34
CA PRO A 109 9.74 4.29 -0.85
C PRO A 109 8.76 5.30 -1.44
N LEU A 110 7.44 5.05 -1.40
CA LEU A 110 6.44 6.03 -1.82
C LEU A 110 6.53 7.30 -0.97
N THR A 111 6.56 7.17 0.34
CA THR A 111 6.69 8.29 1.27
C THR A 111 8.00 9.05 1.03
N GLY A 112 9.09 8.33 0.74
CA GLY A 112 10.36 8.94 0.37
C GLY A 112 10.26 9.81 -0.88
N ILE A 113 9.62 9.33 -1.94
CA ILE A 113 9.43 10.09 -3.20
C ILE A 113 8.57 11.34 -2.99
N PHE A 114 7.43 11.20 -2.28
CA PHE A 114 6.52 12.33 -2.03
C PHE A 114 7.07 13.36 -1.03
N ASN A 115 8.23 13.10 -0.43
CA ASN A 115 8.90 14.00 0.50
C ASN A 115 10.35 14.32 0.11
N TRP A 116 10.78 13.98 -1.11
CA TRP A 116 12.16 14.16 -1.56
C TRP A 116 12.56 15.63 -1.60
N ASP A 117 12.07 16.39 -2.60
CA ASP A 117 12.39 17.83 -2.74
C ASP A 117 11.41 18.71 -1.98
N TYR A 118 10.13 18.38 -2.06
CA TYR A 118 9.04 19.08 -1.40
C TYR A 118 8.14 18.09 -0.67
N LYS A 119 7.61 18.52 0.47
CA LYS A 119 6.62 17.73 1.21
C LYS A 119 5.26 17.82 0.54
N ASP A 120 4.77 16.70 0.03
CA ASP A 120 3.40 16.59 -0.48
C ASP A 120 2.42 16.50 0.70
N ASN A 121 1.83 17.64 1.04
CA ASN A 121 0.93 17.74 2.19
C ASN A 121 -0.33 16.89 2.03
N ILE A 122 -0.85 16.71 0.81
CA ILE A 122 -2.05 15.91 0.54
C ILE A 122 -1.75 14.43 0.74
N TYR A 123 -0.62 13.95 0.18
CA TYR A 123 -0.16 12.59 0.40
C TYR A 123 0.07 12.30 1.88
N ASN A 124 0.81 13.18 2.57
CA ASN A 124 1.16 13.00 3.97
C ASN A 124 -0.09 12.99 4.86
N ALA A 125 -1.00 13.96 4.71
CA ALA A 125 -2.23 14.02 5.49
C ALA A 125 -3.08 12.75 5.34
N ARG A 126 -3.16 12.19 4.12
CA ARG A 126 -3.85 10.93 3.89
C ARG A 126 -3.08 9.74 4.48
N ARG A 127 -1.76 9.65 4.28
CA ARG A 127 -0.94 8.56 4.82
C ARG A 127 -0.98 8.51 6.34
N ASP A 128 -1.04 9.65 6.98
CA ASP A 128 -1.13 9.75 8.44
C ASP A 128 -2.44 9.19 9.01
N LYS A 129 -3.52 9.17 8.20
CA LYS A 129 -4.82 8.59 8.59
C LYS A 129 -4.90 7.08 8.35
N ILE A 130 -3.91 6.47 7.70
CA ILE A 130 -3.91 5.05 7.39
C ILE A 130 -3.10 4.29 8.43
N THR A 131 -3.73 3.30 9.07
CA THR A 131 -3.06 2.29 9.92
C THR A 131 -2.92 1.00 9.14
N LEU A 132 -1.70 0.46 9.06
CA LEU A 132 -1.38 -0.77 8.32
C LEU A 132 -1.28 -1.94 9.28
N VAL A 133 -2.23 -2.87 9.18
CA VAL A 133 -2.21 -4.16 9.89
C VAL A 133 -1.80 -5.23 8.87
N SER A 134 -0.51 -5.56 8.85
CA SER A 134 0.00 -6.60 7.95
C SER A 134 -0.16 -7.99 8.54
N PHE A 135 -0.31 -8.98 7.66
CA PHE A 135 -0.34 -10.38 8.05
C PHE A 135 0.83 -11.11 7.39
N SER A 136 1.59 -11.84 8.20
CA SER A 136 2.70 -12.67 7.73
C SER A 136 2.22 -13.66 6.67
N CYS A 137 3.09 -13.93 5.67
CA CYS A 137 2.75 -14.90 4.64
C CYS A 137 3.07 -16.32 5.11
N THR A 138 2.06 -17.17 5.19
CA THR A 138 2.18 -18.60 5.47
C THR A 138 2.33 -19.44 4.20
N ARG A 139 2.14 -18.82 3.02
CA ARG A 139 2.32 -19.41 1.69
C ARG A 139 2.81 -18.35 0.70
N CYS A 140 3.42 -18.82 -0.36
CA CYS A 140 3.93 -18.00 -1.46
C CYS A 140 3.58 -18.66 -2.80
N ASP A 141 3.76 -17.91 -3.89
CA ASP A 141 3.65 -18.39 -5.26
C ASP A 141 4.99 -18.26 -6.01
N GLU A 142 4.96 -18.61 -7.29
CA GLU A 142 6.14 -18.55 -8.15
C GLU A 142 6.60 -17.10 -8.45
N TYR A 143 5.77 -16.09 -8.19
CA TYR A 143 6.07 -14.67 -8.41
C TYR A 143 6.61 -13.97 -7.16
N CYS A 144 6.57 -14.63 -6.00
CA CYS A 144 7.11 -14.06 -4.77
C CYS A 144 8.65 -13.92 -4.84
N PHE A 145 9.16 -12.72 -4.53
CA PHE A 145 10.59 -12.41 -4.54
C PHE A 145 11.03 -11.46 -3.40
N CYS A 146 10.22 -11.30 -2.36
CA CYS A 146 10.52 -10.39 -1.25
C CYS A 146 11.90 -10.65 -0.63
N THR A 147 12.33 -11.90 -0.51
CA THR A 147 13.66 -12.31 -0.02
C THR A 147 14.82 -11.85 -0.92
N SER A 148 14.55 -11.58 -2.20
CA SER A 148 15.56 -11.07 -3.14
C SER A 148 15.80 -9.57 -3.02
N VAL A 149 14.94 -8.85 -2.27
CA VAL A 149 14.98 -7.39 -2.09
C VAL A 149 15.06 -7.02 -0.59
N HIS A 150 15.72 -7.84 0.20
CA HIS A 150 15.95 -7.68 1.65
C HIS A 150 14.67 -7.65 2.50
N GLY A 151 13.55 -8.12 1.95
CA GLY A 151 12.32 -8.35 2.68
C GLY A 151 12.15 -9.80 3.09
N GLY A 152 10.90 -10.19 3.42
CA GLY A 152 10.56 -11.56 3.79
C GLY A 152 9.07 -11.71 4.07
N PRO A 153 8.59 -12.95 4.21
CA PRO A 153 7.18 -13.24 4.50
C PRO A 153 6.73 -12.74 5.88
N GLY A 154 7.66 -12.53 6.81
CA GLY A 154 7.44 -11.95 8.14
C GLY A 154 8.02 -10.55 8.33
N ASN A 155 8.36 -9.82 7.21
CA ASN A 155 8.91 -8.47 7.30
C ASN A 155 7.89 -7.50 7.93
N THR A 156 8.36 -6.70 8.89
CA THR A 156 7.54 -5.73 9.63
C THR A 156 7.62 -4.32 9.07
N GLU A 157 8.50 -4.07 8.11
CA GLU A 157 8.72 -2.73 7.55
C GLU A 157 7.43 -2.13 6.97
N GLY A 158 7.16 -0.87 7.29
CA GLY A 158 5.99 -0.13 6.83
C GLY A 158 4.69 -0.44 7.56
N SER A 159 4.66 -1.50 8.39
CA SER A 159 3.49 -1.91 9.16
C SER A 159 3.39 -1.15 10.49
N ASP A 160 2.16 -0.89 10.93
CA ASP A 160 1.89 -0.39 12.29
C ASP A 160 1.70 -1.54 13.27
N ILE A 161 1.11 -2.63 12.78
CA ILE A 161 0.93 -3.89 13.49
C ILE A 161 1.22 -5.03 12.51
N GLN A 162 1.90 -6.08 12.96
CA GLN A 162 1.98 -7.33 12.22
C GLN A 162 1.29 -8.45 12.99
N VAL A 163 0.50 -9.22 12.26
CA VAL A 163 -0.23 -10.40 12.76
C VAL A 163 0.34 -11.65 12.08
N THR A 164 0.70 -12.65 12.88
CA THR A 164 1.06 -13.99 12.39
C THR A 164 0.02 -14.97 12.88
N GLU A 165 -0.80 -15.50 11.97
CA GLU A 165 -1.81 -16.53 12.30
C GLU A 165 -1.11 -17.85 12.62
N LEU A 166 -1.54 -18.50 13.70
CA LEU A 166 -1.03 -19.77 14.17
C LEU A 166 -1.94 -20.94 13.73
N PRO A 167 -1.47 -22.19 13.76
CA PRO A 167 -2.25 -23.35 13.31
C PRO A 167 -3.57 -23.58 14.05
N ASP A 168 -3.66 -23.17 15.31
CA ASP A 168 -4.86 -23.21 16.14
C ASP A 168 -5.81 -22.02 15.90
N ARG A 169 -5.50 -21.19 14.87
CA ARG A 169 -6.18 -19.95 14.51
C ARG A 169 -6.04 -18.81 15.53
N SER A 170 -5.26 -18.98 16.58
CA SER A 170 -4.81 -17.85 17.40
C SER A 170 -3.79 -17.00 16.63
N ALA A 171 -3.35 -15.89 17.18
CA ALA A 171 -2.41 -15.03 16.48
C ALA A 171 -1.35 -14.44 17.41
N LEU A 172 -0.13 -14.37 16.90
CA LEU A 172 0.92 -13.50 17.41
C LEU A 172 0.70 -12.10 16.82
N VAL A 173 0.66 -11.09 17.67
CA VAL A 173 0.48 -9.68 17.30
C VAL A 173 1.70 -8.89 17.75
N GLU A 174 2.42 -8.33 16.80
CA GLU A 174 3.59 -7.47 17.02
C GLU A 174 3.18 -6.00 16.84
N ILE A 175 3.30 -5.21 17.91
CA ILE A 175 2.99 -3.77 17.90
C ILE A 175 4.26 -3.02 17.51
N LEU A 176 4.24 -2.33 16.37
CA LEU A 176 5.43 -1.77 15.73
C LEU A 176 5.51 -0.24 15.84
N THR A 177 4.36 0.43 15.96
CA THR A 177 4.30 1.89 16.03
C THR A 177 3.34 2.37 17.13
N PRO A 178 3.46 3.64 17.59
CA PRO A 178 2.49 4.23 18.49
C PRO A 178 1.05 4.20 17.94
N LYS A 179 0.88 4.34 16.63
CA LYS A 179 -0.43 4.24 15.95
C LYS A 179 -1.02 2.84 16.10
N GLY A 180 -0.20 1.81 15.90
CA GLY A 180 -0.60 0.42 16.14
C GLY A 180 -0.99 0.17 17.59
N LYS A 181 -0.22 0.73 18.54
CA LYS A 181 -0.53 0.62 19.97
C LYS A 181 -1.89 1.21 20.30
N LEU A 182 -2.18 2.42 19.82
CA LEU A 182 -3.50 3.05 20.03
C LEU A 182 -4.65 2.22 19.44
N LEU A 183 -4.44 1.57 18.30
CA LEU A 183 -5.46 0.72 17.69
C LEU A 183 -5.74 -0.53 18.56
N ILE A 184 -4.70 -1.18 19.10
CA ILE A 184 -4.85 -2.31 20.01
C ILE A 184 -5.57 -1.89 21.29
N GLU A 185 -5.12 -0.83 21.95
CA GLU A 185 -5.72 -0.32 23.18
C GLU A 185 -7.21 0.02 23.02
N ARG A 186 -7.60 0.48 21.83
CA ARG A 186 -8.98 0.87 21.53
C ARG A 186 -9.93 -0.33 21.31
N PHE A 187 -9.43 -1.42 20.73
CA PHE A 187 -10.30 -2.48 20.21
C PHE A 187 -10.01 -3.89 20.72
N VAL A 188 -8.86 -4.15 21.33
CA VAL A 188 -8.49 -5.47 21.81
C VAL A 188 -8.52 -5.49 23.35
N GLN A 189 -9.42 -6.30 23.91
CA GLN A 189 -9.61 -6.36 25.36
C GLN A 189 -8.87 -7.53 26.00
N GLU A 190 -8.72 -8.66 25.29
CA GLU A 190 -8.12 -9.86 25.81
C GLU A 190 -6.80 -10.17 25.09
N THR A 191 -5.71 -10.00 25.81
CA THR A 191 -4.36 -10.31 25.31
C THR A 191 -3.59 -11.07 26.36
N THR A 192 -2.69 -11.93 25.93
CA THR A 192 -1.69 -12.58 26.78
C THR A 192 -0.29 -12.29 26.24
N PRO A 193 0.77 -12.34 27.05
CA PRO A 193 2.13 -12.27 26.56
C PRO A 193 2.38 -13.40 25.53
N ALA A 194 3.13 -13.10 24.49
CA ALA A 194 3.48 -14.04 23.43
C ALA A 194 4.77 -14.81 23.71
N ASP A 195 4.98 -15.23 24.96
CA ASP A 195 6.22 -15.89 25.38
C ASP A 195 6.42 -17.23 24.65
N GLY A 196 7.59 -17.43 24.06
CA GLY A 196 7.96 -18.69 23.44
C GLY A 196 7.37 -18.96 22.05
N ILE A 197 6.67 -18.00 21.44
CA ILE A 197 6.17 -18.15 20.07
C ILE A 197 7.25 -17.66 19.11
N ASP A 198 7.81 -18.58 18.32
CA ASP A 198 8.73 -18.26 17.22
C ASP A 198 7.96 -18.18 15.90
N LYS A 199 7.72 -16.96 15.42
CA LYS A 199 6.96 -16.74 14.18
C LYS A 199 7.62 -17.36 12.95
N GLU A 200 8.95 -17.47 12.91
CA GLU A 200 9.70 -17.98 11.76
C GLU A 200 9.23 -19.40 11.38
N THR A 201 8.79 -20.18 12.37
CA THR A 201 8.26 -21.52 12.17
C THR A 201 7.01 -21.57 11.29
N TYR A 202 6.25 -20.47 11.22
CA TYR A 202 4.96 -20.41 10.53
C TYR A 202 5.04 -19.64 9.20
N LEU A 203 6.20 -19.10 8.85
CA LEU A 203 6.36 -18.31 7.63
C LEU A 203 6.54 -19.18 6.39
N ALA A 204 6.07 -18.65 5.25
CA ALA A 204 6.30 -19.26 3.96
C ALA A 204 7.80 -19.32 3.62
N SER A 205 8.24 -20.42 3.02
CA SER A 205 9.59 -20.50 2.46
C SER A 205 9.62 -19.86 1.08
N VAL A 206 10.10 -18.61 0.98
CA VAL A 206 10.22 -17.88 -0.28
C VAL A 206 11.68 -17.98 -0.77
N PRO A 207 11.94 -18.59 -1.94
CA PRO A 207 13.28 -18.72 -2.46
C PRO A 207 13.86 -17.37 -2.92
N VAL A 208 15.16 -17.17 -2.74
CA VAL A 208 15.88 -16.04 -3.34
C VAL A 208 15.95 -16.26 -4.86
N ARG A 209 15.31 -15.38 -5.63
CA ARG A 209 15.21 -15.47 -7.11
C ARG A 209 16.41 -14.84 -7.81
N PHE A 210 16.93 -13.75 -7.23
CA PHE A 210 18.09 -13.02 -7.74
C PHE A 210 18.82 -12.32 -6.60
N LYS A 211 20.07 -11.94 -6.86
CA LYS A 211 20.87 -11.13 -5.94
C LYS A 211 20.78 -9.66 -6.38
N LEU A 212 20.33 -8.79 -5.51
CA LEU A 212 20.09 -7.38 -5.81
C LEU A 212 21.37 -6.66 -6.26
N GLU A 213 22.51 -6.98 -5.63
CA GLU A 213 23.81 -6.40 -5.95
C GLU A 213 24.23 -6.71 -7.40
N LEU A 214 24.05 -7.95 -7.83
CA LEU A 214 24.35 -8.37 -9.20
C LEU A 214 23.40 -7.76 -10.23
N LEU A 215 22.14 -7.54 -9.84
CA LEU A 215 21.16 -6.87 -10.71
C LEU A 215 21.55 -5.41 -10.91
N ARG A 216 21.93 -4.71 -9.85
CA ARG A 216 22.36 -3.32 -9.90
C ARG A 216 23.57 -3.14 -10.81
N GLU A 217 24.61 -3.93 -10.62
CA GLU A 217 25.82 -3.94 -11.47
C GLU A 217 25.48 -4.15 -12.95
N LYS A 218 24.60 -5.13 -13.25
CA LYS A 218 24.17 -5.37 -14.63
C LYS A 218 23.39 -4.21 -15.23
N LEU A 219 22.57 -3.52 -14.44
CA LEU A 219 21.77 -2.39 -14.91
C LEU A 219 22.62 -1.15 -15.18
N GLU A 220 23.66 -0.89 -14.37
CA GLU A 220 24.58 0.23 -14.57
C GLU A 220 25.31 0.15 -15.93
N GLY A 221 25.62 -1.05 -16.42
CA GLY A 221 26.23 -1.28 -17.74
C GLY A 221 25.26 -1.50 -18.90
N ALA A 222 23.95 -1.48 -18.65
CA ALA A 222 22.94 -1.94 -19.62
C ALA A 222 22.18 -0.81 -20.32
N PHE A 223 22.61 0.47 -20.24
CA PHE A 223 21.84 1.59 -20.80
C PHE A 223 21.57 1.42 -22.31
N ASP A 224 22.57 1.02 -23.11
CA ASP A 224 22.44 0.80 -24.55
C ASP A 224 22.16 -0.67 -24.92
N SER A 225 21.76 -1.48 -23.95
CA SER A 225 21.51 -2.91 -24.17
C SER A 225 20.29 -3.16 -25.04
N PRO A 226 20.37 -4.08 -26.04
CA PRO A 226 19.24 -4.44 -26.87
C PRO A 226 18.09 -5.10 -26.11
N ILE A 227 18.31 -5.49 -24.85
CA ILE A 227 17.27 -6.08 -24.00
C ILE A 227 16.09 -5.12 -23.80
N TRP A 228 16.36 -3.81 -23.71
CA TRP A 228 15.30 -2.80 -23.56
C TRP A 228 14.36 -2.78 -24.75
N LYS A 229 14.91 -2.86 -25.95
CA LYS A 229 14.11 -2.94 -27.18
C LYS A 229 13.30 -4.24 -27.22
N GLN A 230 13.94 -5.38 -26.93
CA GLN A 230 13.28 -6.68 -26.93
C GLN A 230 12.12 -6.77 -25.92
N GLN A 231 12.28 -6.19 -24.74
CA GLN A 231 11.21 -6.17 -23.73
C GLN A 231 10.10 -5.16 -24.08
N SER A 232 10.46 -3.99 -24.63
CA SER A 232 9.48 -2.98 -25.01
C SER A 232 8.62 -3.38 -26.22
N GLU A 233 9.13 -4.21 -27.13
CA GLU A 233 8.36 -4.75 -28.26
C GLU A 233 7.16 -5.60 -27.84
N ARG A 234 7.19 -6.14 -26.59
CA ARG A 234 6.07 -6.91 -26.01
C ARG A 234 5.09 -6.03 -25.23
N CYS A 235 5.41 -4.75 -25.06
CA CYS A 235 4.63 -3.84 -24.26
C CYS A 235 3.43 -3.31 -25.05
N LEU A 236 2.21 -3.55 -24.52
CA LEU A 236 0.97 -3.01 -25.11
C LEU A 236 0.68 -1.56 -24.68
N GLY A 237 1.52 -0.95 -23.83
CA GLY A 237 1.29 0.38 -23.29
C GLY A 237 0.06 0.48 -22.38
N CYS A 238 -0.38 -0.61 -21.77
CA CYS A 238 -1.60 -0.64 -20.94
C CYS A 238 -1.41 -0.04 -19.52
N GLY A 239 -0.16 0.17 -19.07
CA GLY A 239 0.16 0.70 -17.73
C GLY A 239 -0.08 -0.25 -16.56
N ALA A 240 -0.48 -1.51 -16.79
CA ALA A 240 -0.79 -2.46 -15.72
C ALA A 240 0.36 -2.62 -14.72
N CYS A 241 1.61 -2.64 -15.19
CA CYS A 241 2.80 -2.72 -14.34
C CYS A 241 2.89 -1.58 -13.31
N ALA A 242 2.54 -0.34 -13.71
CA ALA A 242 2.51 0.81 -12.80
C ALA A 242 1.33 0.75 -11.82
N PHE A 243 0.21 0.14 -12.23
CA PHE A 243 -0.98 0.03 -11.39
C PHE A 243 -0.85 -1.04 -10.29
N VAL A 244 -0.16 -2.15 -10.58
CA VAL A 244 0.00 -3.24 -9.61
C VAL A 244 1.22 -3.06 -8.70
N CYS A 245 2.26 -2.38 -9.16
CA CYS A 245 3.49 -2.19 -8.39
C CYS A 245 3.25 -1.28 -7.16
N PRO A 246 3.57 -1.73 -5.93
CA PRO A 246 3.33 -0.95 -4.72
C PRO A 246 4.22 0.28 -4.60
N THR A 247 5.33 0.36 -5.32
CA THR A 247 6.32 1.44 -5.24
C THR A 247 6.27 2.41 -6.42
N CYS A 248 5.42 2.17 -7.44
CA CYS A 248 5.34 3.08 -8.58
C CYS A 248 4.60 4.37 -8.19
N ALA A 249 5.32 5.50 -8.29
CA ALA A 249 4.85 6.83 -7.92
C ALA A 249 4.65 7.76 -9.14
N CYS A 250 4.72 7.23 -10.37
CA CYS A 250 4.56 8.04 -11.58
C CYS A 250 3.15 8.62 -11.67
N PHE A 251 3.05 9.92 -11.95
CA PHE A 251 1.79 10.63 -12.17
C PHE A 251 1.92 11.74 -13.21
N ASP A 252 0.79 12.12 -13.79
CA ASP A 252 0.61 13.30 -14.63
C ASP A 252 -0.32 14.30 -13.93
N ILE A 253 -0.10 15.59 -14.18
CA ILE A 253 -0.99 16.68 -13.72
C ILE A 253 -1.86 17.11 -14.89
N GLN A 254 -3.15 16.88 -14.75
CA GLN A 254 -4.14 17.22 -15.75
C GLN A 254 -5.01 18.40 -15.30
N GLU A 255 -5.59 19.09 -16.26
CA GLU A 255 -6.53 20.16 -16.04
C GLU A 255 -7.91 19.77 -16.56
N ASP A 256 -8.92 19.80 -15.68
CA ASP A 256 -10.32 19.73 -16.05
C ASP A 256 -10.93 21.12 -15.93
N ALA A 257 -11.02 21.83 -17.07
CA ALA A 257 -11.48 23.22 -17.12
C ALA A 257 -12.82 23.29 -17.88
N ARG A 258 -13.76 24.03 -17.29
CA ARG A 258 -15.08 24.32 -17.90
C ARG A 258 -15.41 25.80 -17.75
N GLY A 259 -15.29 26.55 -18.86
CA GLY A 259 -15.52 27.98 -18.86
C GLY A 259 -14.55 28.72 -17.93
N SER A 260 -15.09 29.42 -16.93
CA SER A 260 -14.32 30.21 -15.96
C SER A 260 -13.86 29.42 -14.73
N SER A 261 -14.16 28.14 -14.64
CA SER A 261 -13.75 27.30 -13.50
C SER A 261 -13.01 26.04 -13.96
N GLY A 262 -12.19 25.50 -13.07
CA GLY A 262 -11.48 24.26 -13.35
C GLY A 262 -10.88 23.62 -12.10
N SER A 263 -10.24 22.49 -12.31
CA SER A 263 -9.53 21.75 -11.27
C SER A 263 -8.21 21.21 -11.79
N ARG A 264 -7.20 21.17 -10.94
CA ARG A 264 -5.96 20.43 -11.18
C ARG A 264 -6.11 19.05 -10.58
N ILE A 265 -5.85 18.03 -11.38
CA ILE A 265 -6.02 16.63 -11.02
C ILE A 265 -4.70 15.92 -11.22
N ARG A 266 -4.24 15.21 -10.20
CA ARG A 266 -3.12 14.26 -10.29
C ARG A 266 -3.68 12.90 -10.65
N CYS A 267 -3.19 12.30 -11.74
CA CYS A 267 -3.60 10.98 -12.19
C CYS A 267 -2.38 10.06 -12.27
N TRP A 268 -2.53 8.77 -11.93
CA TRP A 268 -1.45 7.82 -12.15
C TRP A 268 -1.03 7.80 -13.61
N ASP A 269 0.27 7.69 -13.81
CA ASP A 269 0.89 7.52 -15.11
C ASP A 269 1.89 6.36 -15.09
N SER A 270 2.50 6.06 -16.21
CA SER A 270 3.48 5.00 -16.37
C SER A 270 4.66 5.49 -17.18
N CYS A 271 5.87 5.08 -16.79
CA CYS A 271 7.08 5.32 -17.57
C CYS A 271 6.95 4.82 -19.01
N GLY A 272 6.14 3.77 -19.25
CA GLY A 272 5.86 3.26 -20.58
C GLY A 272 5.04 4.20 -21.47
N PHE A 273 4.38 5.23 -20.90
CA PHE A 273 3.61 6.22 -21.66
C PHE A 273 4.39 7.52 -21.91
N CYS A 274 5.47 7.78 -21.17
CA CYS A 274 6.22 9.04 -21.23
C CYS A 274 6.74 9.38 -22.63
N THR A 275 7.06 8.40 -23.43
CA THR A 275 7.64 8.63 -24.78
C THR A 275 6.63 9.12 -25.80
N SER A 276 5.33 8.89 -25.63
CA SER A 276 4.30 9.25 -26.60
C SER A 276 3.64 10.62 -26.32
N ARG A 277 3.60 11.08 -25.07
CA ARG A 277 2.90 12.32 -24.69
C ARG A 277 3.79 13.55 -24.57
N PHE A 278 5.06 13.38 -24.19
CA PHE A 278 6.01 14.52 -24.15
C PHE A 278 6.41 15.04 -25.52
N GLN A 279 6.30 14.25 -26.59
CA GLN A 279 6.64 14.73 -27.96
C GLN A 279 5.54 15.56 -28.61
N THR A 280 4.33 15.63 -28.10
CA THR A 280 3.22 16.35 -28.75
C THR A 280 2.83 17.66 -28.07
N ARG A 281 3.36 17.98 -26.90
CA ARG A 281 3.16 19.30 -26.29
C ARG A 281 4.36 20.22 -26.58
N LYS A 282 4.37 20.79 -27.76
CA LYS A 282 5.08 22.09 -27.98
C LYS A 282 4.31 23.15 -27.18
N PHE A 283 5.00 23.75 -26.21
CA PHE A 283 4.53 24.96 -25.52
C PHE A 283 4.34 26.10 -26.49
#